data_50126a93baeb87696a7c17b46ee92ee3
#
_entry.id   50126a93baeb87696a7c17b46ee92ee3
#
_cell.length_a   1.000
_cell.length_b   1.000
_cell.length_c   1.000
_cell.angle_alpha   90.00
_cell.angle_beta   90.00
_cell.angle_gamma   90.00
#
_symmetry.space_group_name_H-M   'P 1'
#
loop_
_entity.id
_entity.type
_entity.pdbx_description
1 polymer ?
#
loop_
_entity_poly.entity_id
_entity_poly.type
_entity_poly.pdbx_seq_one_letter_code
_entity_poly.pdbx_strand_id
1 'polypeptide(L)'
;MSEENGLAQPPEGVGLDGLRAAAARCRACELWQPATQTVFGEGPVSARIVFVGEQPGDQEDRKGEPFVGPAGKLLDRALGDAGIDRDDAYVTNAVKHFHARDIRKVKHPVLLQILAPTSSLD
;
A
#
# COMPACT_ATOMS: atom_id res chain seq x y z
N MET A 1 -2.06 -17.05 6.04
CA MET A 1 -0.92 -16.54 5.26
C MET A 1 0.37 -17.14 5.78
N SER A 2 1.23 -17.58 4.88
CA SER A 2 2.56 -18.05 5.24
C SER A 2 3.50 -16.88 5.48
N GLU A 3 4.35 -16.99 6.49
CA GLU A 3 5.36 -15.97 6.78
C GLU A 3 6.76 -16.41 6.39
N GLU A 4 6.88 -17.57 5.76
CA GLU A 4 8.15 -18.05 5.26
C GLU A 4 8.67 -17.13 4.17
N ASN A 5 9.96 -16.87 4.17
CA ASN A 5 10.65 -16.02 3.20
C ASN A 5 10.31 -14.53 3.29
N GLY A 6 9.57 -14.10 4.33
CA GLY A 6 9.13 -12.71 4.45
C GLY A 6 8.13 -12.29 3.39
N LEU A 7 7.53 -13.23 2.68
CA LEU A 7 6.53 -12.97 1.65
C LEU A 7 5.13 -13.21 2.20
N ALA A 8 4.27 -12.22 2.03
CA ALA A 8 2.85 -12.40 2.31
C ALA A 8 2.27 -13.37 1.28
N GLN A 9 1.37 -14.23 1.76
CA GLN A 9 0.69 -15.22 0.91
C GLN A 9 -0.80 -14.95 0.94
N PRO A 10 -1.31 -14.07 0.06
CA PRO A 10 -2.73 -13.73 0.07
C PRO A 10 -3.56 -14.96 -0.26
N PRO A 11 -4.73 -15.12 0.39
CA PRO A 11 -5.62 -16.23 0.09
C PRO A 11 -6.19 -16.11 -1.33
N GLU A 12 -6.43 -17.26 -1.94
CA GLU A 12 -7.06 -17.32 -3.26
C GLU A 12 -8.58 -17.38 -3.14
N GLY A 13 -9.26 -16.91 -4.17
CA GLY A 13 -10.71 -17.04 -4.27
C GLY A 13 -11.52 -16.14 -3.35
N VAL A 14 -10.87 -15.17 -2.69
CA VAL A 14 -11.56 -14.19 -1.87
C VAL A 14 -11.63 -12.85 -2.59
N GLY A 15 -12.66 -12.08 -2.29
CA GLY A 15 -12.78 -10.73 -2.83
C GLY A 15 -11.90 -9.74 -2.10
N LEU A 16 -12.07 -8.47 -2.43
CA LEU A 16 -11.27 -7.39 -1.85
C LEU A 16 -11.41 -7.32 -0.34
N ASP A 17 -12.61 -7.57 0.21
CA ASP A 17 -12.82 -7.58 1.65
C ASP A 17 -12.06 -8.72 2.34
N GLY A 18 -12.00 -9.89 1.70
CA GLY A 18 -11.21 -11.00 2.22
C GLY A 18 -9.71 -10.72 2.21
N LEU A 19 -9.23 -10.06 1.18
CA LEU A 19 -7.83 -9.64 1.10
C LEU A 19 -7.50 -8.58 2.16
N ARG A 20 -8.40 -7.63 2.38
CA ARG A 20 -8.25 -6.62 3.43
C ARG A 20 -8.15 -7.28 4.81
N ALA A 21 -9.03 -8.23 5.09
CA ALA A 21 -9.01 -8.95 6.36
C ALA A 21 -7.71 -9.75 6.54
N ALA A 22 -7.21 -10.38 5.48
CA ALA A 22 -5.96 -11.11 5.52
C ALA A 22 -4.78 -10.16 5.75
N ALA A 23 -4.76 -9.00 5.10
CA ALA A 23 -3.71 -8.00 5.28
C ALA A 23 -3.67 -7.47 6.72
N ALA A 24 -4.81 -7.34 7.38
CA ALA A 24 -4.89 -6.89 8.76
C ALA A 24 -4.21 -7.86 9.73
N ARG A 25 -4.04 -9.12 9.35
CA ARG A 25 -3.37 -10.14 10.13
C ARG A 25 -1.96 -10.47 9.62
N CYS A 26 -1.49 -9.74 8.62
CA CYS A 26 -0.21 -10.04 7.98
C CYS A 26 0.97 -9.72 8.90
N ARG A 27 1.83 -10.70 9.13
CA ARG A 27 3.06 -10.57 9.93
C ARG A 27 4.25 -11.18 9.20
N ALA A 28 4.20 -11.16 7.85
CA ALA A 28 5.24 -11.74 7.01
C ALA A 28 6.58 -11.00 7.12
N CYS A 29 6.55 -9.73 7.51
CA CYS A 29 7.75 -8.91 7.73
C CYS A 29 7.57 -8.10 9.01
N GLU A 30 8.59 -7.33 9.41
CA GLU A 30 8.57 -6.58 10.66
C GLU A 30 7.77 -5.28 10.61
N LEU A 31 7.30 -4.84 9.44
CA LEU A 31 6.68 -3.53 9.27
C LEU A 31 5.36 -3.35 10.02
N TRP A 32 4.68 -4.45 10.37
CA TRP A 32 3.42 -4.38 11.12
C TRP A 32 3.59 -3.97 12.58
N GLN A 33 4.79 -4.21 13.17
CA GLN A 33 4.99 -4.08 14.62
C GLN A 33 4.76 -2.65 15.15
N PRO A 34 5.37 -1.59 14.57
CA PRO A 34 5.17 -0.23 15.07
C PRO A 34 3.91 0.44 14.54
N ALA A 35 3.21 -0.18 13.59
CA ALA A 35 2.03 0.43 12.97
C ALA A 35 0.84 0.43 13.93
N THR A 36 0.04 1.48 13.87
CA THR A 36 -1.22 1.57 14.63
C THR A 36 -2.26 0.63 14.04
N GLN A 37 -2.30 0.53 12.71
CA GLN A 37 -3.23 -0.33 12.01
C GLN A 37 -2.72 -0.61 10.61
N THR A 38 -3.38 -1.53 9.93
CA THR A 38 -3.13 -1.82 8.52
C THR A 38 -3.85 -0.79 7.66
N VAL A 39 -3.15 -0.26 6.66
CA VAL A 39 -3.73 0.63 5.65
C VAL A 39 -3.74 -0.14 4.34
N PHE A 40 -4.88 -0.76 4.03
CA PHE A 40 -4.96 -1.68 2.90
C PHE A 40 -5.09 -0.95 1.56
N GLY A 41 -6.12 -0.13 1.45
CA GLY A 41 -6.42 0.61 0.23
C GLY A 41 -7.83 1.17 0.28
N GLU A 42 -8.18 1.98 -0.71
CA GLU A 42 -9.49 2.62 -0.78
C GLU A 42 -9.92 2.80 -2.23
N GLY A 43 -11.18 2.53 -2.48
CA GLY A 43 -11.79 2.70 -3.79
C GLY A 43 -12.72 1.55 -4.14
N PRO A 44 -13.45 1.69 -5.25
CA PRO A 44 -14.37 0.64 -5.68
C PRO A 44 -13.65 -0.55 -6.28
N VAL A 45 -14.22 -1.75 -6.14
CA VAL A 45 -13.70 -2.96 -6.81
C VAL A 45 -13.73 -2.82 -8.32
N SER A 46 -14.62 -1.97 -8.83
CA SER A 46 -14.77 -1.72 -10.27
C SER A 46 -13.83 -0.61 -10.77
N ALA A 47 -12.88 -0.17 -9.95
CA ALA A 47 -11.98 0.92 -10.32
C ALA A 47 -11.29 0.64 -11.66
N ARG A 48 -11.24 1.66 -12.50
CA ARG A 48 -10.65 1.58 -13.83
C ARG A 48 -9.16 1.87 -13.81
N ILE A 49 -8.67 2.47 -12.73
CA ILE A 49 -7.27 2.84 -12.58
C ILE A 49 -6.84 2.57 -11.13
N VAL A 50 -5.62 2.11 -10.95
CA VAL A 50 -5.06 1.82 -9.63
C VAL A 50 -3.78 2.63 -9.46
N PHE A 51 -3.70 3.36 -8.34
CA PHE A 51 -2.49 4.08 -7.95
C PHE A 51 -1.84 3.35 -6.79
N VAL A 52 -0.57 3.01 -6.96
CA VAL A 52 0.19 2.25 -5.95
C VAL A 52 1.35 3.09 -5.47
N GLY A 53 1.28 3.53 -4.22
CA GLY A 53 2.40 4.19 -3.56
C GLY A 53 3.31 3.19 -2.87
N GLU A 54 4.30 3.70 -2.13
CA GLU A 54 5.29 2.86 -1.46
C GLU A 54 4.78 2.38 -0.10
N GLN A 55 4.48 3.31 0.80
CA GLN A 55 3.96 2.98 2.14
C GLN A 55 3.02 4.08 2.63
N PRO A 56 2.12 3.75 3.58
CA PRO A 56 1.31 4.78 4.24
C PRO A 56 2.20 5.66 5.13
N GLY A 57 1.81 6.93 5.27
CA GLY A 57 2.44 7.86 6.19
C GLY A 57 1.78 7.83 7.57
N ASP A 58 2.21 8.76 8.44
CA ASP A 58 1.69 8.86 9.80
C ASP A 58 0.18 9.14 9.83
N GLN A 59 -0.30 10.05 8.99
CA GLN A 59 -1.73 10.36 8.96
C GLN A 59 -2.56 9.20 8.45
N GLU A 60 -2.07 8.49 7.44
CA GLU A 60 -2.69 7.29 6.92
C GLU A 60 -2.78 6.20 7.99
N ASP A 61 -1.68 6.01 8.76
CA ASP A 61 -1.64 5.03 9.85
C ASP A 61 -2.69 5.34 10.93
N ARG A 62 -2.89 6.60 11.24
CA ARG A 62 -3.88 7.02 12.24
C ARG A 62 -5.31 6.85 11.77
N LYS A 63 -5.58 7.15 10.51
CA LYS A 63 -6.93 7.13 9.94
C LYS A 63 -7.32 5.78 9.33
N GLY A 64 -6.33 4.96 8.98
CA GLY A 64 -6.57 3.68 8.32
C GLY A 64 -6.89 3.80 6.83
N GLU A 65 -6.68 4.97 6.23
CA GLU A 65 -6.99 5.25 4.84
C GLU A 65 -5.75 5.71 4.09
N PRO A 66 -5.55 5.27 2.83
CA PRO A 66 -4.39 5.69 2.05
C PRO A 66 -4.56 7.12 1.50
N PHE A 67 -3.44 7.79 1.31
CA PHE A 67 -3.38 9.08 0.63
C PHE A 67 -4.30 10.15 1.24
N VAL A 68 -4.25 10.30 2.56
CA VAL A 68 -5.02 11.34 3.30
C VAL A 68 -4.12 12.46 3.83
N GLY A 69 -2.80 12.30 3.77
CA GLY A 69 -1.83 13.31 4.19
C GLY A 69 -1.38 14.21 3.04
N PRO A 70 -0.20 14.84 3.15
CA PRO A 70 0.29 15.78 2.12
C PRO A 70 0.40 15.16 0.72
N ALA A 71 0.90 13.93 0.62
CA ALA A 71 0.98 13.24 -0.66
C ALA A 71 -0.40 12.97 -1.25
N GLY A 72 -1.39 12.70 -0.40
CA GLY A 72 -2.77 12.50 -0.83
C GLY A 72 -3.38 13.77 -1.41
N LYS A 73 -3.08 14.92 -0.82
CA LYS A 73 -3.55 16.20 -1.34
C LYS A 73 -2.93 16.50 -2.69
N LEU A 74 -1.67 16.17 -2.87
CA LEU A 74 -0.99 16.33 -4.16
C LEU A 74 -1.61 15.39 -5.21
N LEU A 75 -1.91 14.15 -4.83
CA LEU A 75 -2.58 13.20 -5.71
C LEU A 75 -3.95 13.71 -6.12
N ASP A 76 -4.75 14.22 -5.19
CA ASP A 76 -6.07 14.77 -5.48
C ASP A 76 -5.99 15.91 -6.47
N ARG A 77 -5.02 16.80 -6.32
CA ARG A 77 -4.80 17.90 -7.25
C ARG A 77 -4.41 17.39 -8.64
N ALA A 78 -3.51 16.44 -8.71
CA ALA A 78 -3.07 15.86 -9.98
C ALA A 78 -4.23 15.15 -10.69
N LEU A 79 -5.07 14.42 -9.96
CA LEU A 79 -6.25 13.76 -10.53
C LEU A 79 -7.24 14.79 -11.07
N GLY A 80 -7.49 15.87 -10.32
CA GLY A 80 -8.35 16.96 -10.77
C GLY A 80 -7.84 17.59 -12.06
N ASP A 81 -6.54 17.86 -12.13
CA ASP A 81 -5.91 18.45 -13.33
C ASP A 81 -5.99 17.51 -14.53
N ALA A 82 -5.92 16.21 -14.30
CA ALA A 82 -5.99 15.19 -15.35
C ALA A 82 -7.43 14.84 -15.76
N GLY A 83 -8.43 15.39 -15.06
CA GLY A 83 -9.83 15.07 -15.31
C GLY A 83 -10.23 13.66 -14.86
N ILE A 84 -9.52 13.10 -13.88
CA ILE A 84 -9.80 11.77 -13.33
C ILE A 84 -10.53 11.93 -12.01
N ASP A 85 -11.70 11.29 -11.90
CA ASP A 85 -12.46 11.26 -10.65
C ASP A 85 -11.81 10.22 -9.71
N ARG A 86 -11.50 10.63 -8.49
CA ARG A 86 -10.92 9.73 -7.51
C ARG A 86 -11.83 8.53 -7.21
N ASP A 87 -13.14 8.70 -7.35
CA ASP A 87 -14.10 7.61 -7.17
C ASP A 87 -14.00 6.52 -8.25
N ASP A 88 -13.33 6.81 -9.37
CA ASP A 88 -13.03 5.83 -10.43
C ASP A 88 -11.69 5.14 -10.21
N ALA A 89 -10.98 5.49 -9.14
CA ALA A 89 -9.64 5.01 -8.87
C ALA A 89 -9.60 4.18 -7.58
N TYR A 90 -8.75 3.18 -7.56
CA TYR A 90 -8.37 2.47 -6.33
C TYR A 90 -6.96 2.93 -5.95
N VAL A 91 -6.79 3.40 -4.72
CA VAL A 91 -5.50 3.87 -4.22
C VAL A 91 -5.00 2.94 -3.12
N THR A 92 -3.73 2.59 -3.18
CA THR A 92 -3.12 1.69 -2.22
C THR A 92 -1.61 1.93 -2.15
N ASN A 93 -0.93 1.16 -1.33
CA ASN A 93 0.53 1.17 -1.23
C ASN A 93 1.04 -0.27 -1.31
N ALA A 94 2.27 -0.44 -1.78
CA ALA A 94 2.92 -1.75 -1.80
C ALA A 94 3.07 -2.31 -0.39
N VAL A 95 3.40 -1.46 0.59
CA VAL A 95 3.46 -1.81 2.00
C VAL A 95 2.18 -1.36 2.68
N LYS A 96 1.59 -2.22 3.49
CA LYS A 96 0.29 -1.95 4.13
C LYS A 96 0.42 -1.38 5.55
N HIS A 97 1.65 -1.13 6.02
CA HIS A 97 1.89 -0.66 7.38
C HIS A 97 2.86 0.53 7.37
N PHE A 98 2.59 1.51 8.23
CA PHE A 98 3.48 2.65 8.42
C PHE A 98 4.69 2.26 9.28
N HIS A 99 5.88 2.66 8.83
CA HIS A 99 7.10 2.51 9.60
C HIS A 99 7.83 3.85 9.60
N ALA A 100 8.11 4.37 10.80
CA ALA A 100 8.71 5.69 10.95
C ALA A 100 10.17 5.77 10.50
N ARG A 101 10.88 4.63 10.48
CA ARG A 101 12.27 4.57 9.99
C ARG A 101 12.31 4.52 8.47
N ASP A 102 13.49 4.75 7.92
CA ASP A 102 13.70 4.62 6.48
C ASP A 102 13.41 3.17 6.06
N ILE A 103 12.31 2.95 5.36
CA ILE A 103 11.84 1.61 4.97
C ILE A 103 12.81 0.94 3.99
N ARG A 104 13.67 1.70 3.32
CA ARG A 104 14.68 1.13 2.41
C ARG A 104 15.70 0.29 3.15
N LYS A 105 15.81 0.46 4.49
CA LYS A 105 16.66 -0.35 5.36
C LYS A 105 15.96 -1.61 5.87
N VAL A 106 14.67 -1.74 5.61
CA VAL A 106 13.88 -2.89 6.01
C VAL A 106 13.84 -3.90 4.86
N LYS A 107 14.10 -5.15 5.17
CA LYS A 107 14.08 -6.22 4.16
C LYS A 107 12.63 -6.62 3.89
N HIS A 108 12.01 -5.95 2.94
CA HIS A 108 10.68 -6.29 2.47
C HIS A 108 10.79 -6.68 0.99
N PRO A 109 10.40 -7.91 0.60
CA PRO A 109 10.63 -8.38 -0.77
C PRO A 109 10.10 -7.48 -1.87
N VAL A 110 8.91 -6.92 -1.70
CA VAL A 110 8.33 -6.03 -2.70
C VAL A 110 9.12 -4.72 -2.79
N LEU A 111 9.54 -4.16 -1.64
CA LEU A 111 10.34 -2.94 -1.63
C LEU A 111 11.70 -3.15 -2.26
N LEU A 112 12.32 -4.30 -2.02
CA LEU A 112 13.61 -4.62 -2.64
C LEU A 112 13.50 -4.65 -4.17
N GLN A 113 12.39 -5.11 -4.71
CA GLN A 113 12.14 -5.09 -6.15
C GLN A 113 11.89 -3.68 -6.67
N ILE A 114 11.09 -2.89 -5.94
CA ILE A 114 10.75 -1.50 -6.32
C ILE A 114 12.00 -0.61 -6.31
N LEU A 115 12.87 -0.79 -5.31
CA LEU A 115 14.06 0.04 -5.11
C LEU A 115 15.27 -0.47 -5.90
N ALA A 116 15.20 -1.67 -6.46
CA ALA A 116 16.31 -2.24 -7.22
C ALA A 116 16.53 -1.43 -8.51
N PRO A 117 17.80 -1.23 -8.93
CA PRO A 117 18.05 -0.60 -10.22
C PRO A 117 17.49 -1.47 -11.35
N THR A 118 16.81 -0.82 -12.29
CA THR A 118 16.25 -1.51 -13.44
C THR A 118 17.07 -1.15 -14.68
N SER A 119 18.01 -2.00 -15.01
CA SER A 119 18.87 -1.78 -16.20
C SER A 119 18.04 -1.75 -17.49
N SER A 120 16.83 -2.29 -17.47
CA SER A 120 15.95 -2.29 -18.62
C SER A 120 15.35 -0.91 -18.94
N LEU A 121 15.54 0.07 -18.08
CA LEU A 121 15.05 1.44 -18.30
C LEU A 121 16.14 2.39 -18.82
N ASP A 122 17.31 1.90 -19.01
CA ASP A 122 18.44 2.67 -19.54
C ASP A 122 18.29 2.94 -21.03
#